data_4cef59fe4c346f5ad3c726e42c95af60
#
_entry.id   4cef59fe4c346f5ad3c726e42c95af60
#
_cell.length_a   1.000
_cell.length_b   1.000
_cell.length_c   1.000
_cell.angle_alpha   90.00
_cell.angle_beta   90.00
_cell.angle_gamma   90.00
#
_symmetry.space_group_name_H-M   'P 1'
#
loop_
_entity.id
_entity.type
_entity.pdbx_description
1 polymer ?
#
loop_
_entity_poly.entity_id
_entity_poly.type
_entity_poly.pdbx_seq_one_letter_code
_entity_poly.pdbx_strand_id
1 'polypeptide(L)'
;NCTPKELKGMPECLKRIEAVREYRLNSSSAGTRKIAETPTKFHVSNFPKGNYLVIPQVSSERRRYIPIGYMDENVLCSDKVRIMSDGSLYHFGILESNVHMAWMRAICGRLKSDYSYTVNHVYNNFPWCNPTDKQRETIEKTAQGILDARALYPDSSFADLYDPLTMPAELRKAHVANDKAV
;
A
#
# COMPACT_ATOMS: atom_id res chain seq x y z
N ASN A 1 -10.62 11.98 16.42
CA ASN A 1 -11.79 11.33 16.99
C ASN A 1 -12.72 12.40 17.59
N CYS A 2 -13.98 12.42 17.13
CA CYS A 2 -15.02 13.34 17.59
C CYS A 2 -15.86 12.64 18.67
N THR A 3 -16.12 13.31 19.79
CA THR A 3 -17.01 12.79 20.81
C THR A 3 -18.47 12.92 20.41
N PRO A 4 -19.41 12.10 20.95
CA PRO A 4 -20.83 12.25 20.68
C PRO A 4 -21.39 13.63 21.03
N LYS A 5 -20.81 14.33 22.03
CA LYS A 5 -21.20 15.68 22.43
C LYS A 5 -20.82 16.70 21.38
N GLU A 6 -19.59 16.64 20.88
CA GLU A 6 -19.10 17.52 19.80
C GLU A 6 -19.89 17.28 18.50
N LEU A 7 -20.20 16.02 18.19
CA LEU A 7 -20.97 15.65 17.01
C LEU A 7 -22.36 16.27 17.01
N LYS A 8 -23.02 16.34 18.19
CA LYS A 8 -24.33 17.01 18.30
C LYS A 8 -24.30 18.49 17.92
N GLY A 9 -23.15 19.16 18.06
CA GLY A 9 -22.93 20.53 17.63
C GLY A 9 -22.70 20.70 16.11
N MET A 10 -22.68 19.60 15.34
CA MET A 10 -22.37 19.60 13.91
C MET A 10 -23.57 19.08 13.08
N PRO A 11 -24.61 19.87 12.84
CA PRO A 11 -25.84 19.42 12.21
C PRO A 11 -25.64 18.86 10.79
N GLU A 12 -24.75 19.42 10.00
CA GLU A 12 -24.45 18.91 8.66
C GLU A 12 -23.71 17.56 8.67
N CYS A 13 -22.90 17.30 9.69
CA CYS A 13 -22.30 15.98 9.89
C CYS A 13 -23.36 14.96 10.30
N LEU A 14 -24.29 15.32 11.16
CA LEU A 14 -25.41 14.45 11.57
C LEU A 14 -26.29 14.06 10.37
N LYS A 15 -26.63 15.01 9.50
CA LYS A 15 -27.37 14.74 8.25
C LYS A 15 -26.65 13.70 7.37
N ARG A 16 -25.34 13.83 7.22
CA ARG A 16 -24.53 12.88 6.44
C ARG A 16 -24.48 11.50 7.08
N ILE A 17 -24.38 11.44 8.39
CA ILE A 17 -24.39 10.19 9.15
C ILE A 17 -25.74 9.48 8.98
N GLU A 18 -26.85 10.18 9.07
CA GLU A 18 -28.18 9.61 8.84
C GLU A 18 -28.32 9.13 7.39
N ALA A 19 -27.89 9.91 6.41
CA ALA A 19 -27.89 9.47 5.01
C ALA A 19 -27.06 8.18 4.80
N VAL A 20 -25.93 8.01 5.48
CA VAL A 20 -25.15 6.75 5.44
C VAL A 20 -25.94 5.61 6.08
N ARG A 21 -26.62 5.85 7.20
CA ARG A 21 -27.46 4.85 7.85
C ARG A 21 -28.58 4.37 6.94
N GLU A 22 -29.33 5.29 6.36
CA GLU A 22 -30.40 5.00 5.40
C GLU A 22 -29.89 4.22 4.18
N TYR A 23 -28.78 4.68 3.57
CA TYR A 23 -28.14 3.99 2.47
C TYR A 23 -27.80 2.53 2.83
N ARG A 24 -27.24 2.31 4.03
CA ARG A 24 -26.91 0.96 4.50
C ARG A 24 -28.14 0.11 4.74
N LEU A 25 -29.20 0.66 5.34
CA LEU A 25 -30.48 -0.05 5.57
C LEU A 25 -31.13 -0.50 4.25
N ASN A 26 -31.07 0.35 3.23
CA ASN A 26 -31.66 0.09 1.92
C ASN A 26 -30.75 -0.76 0.98
N SER A 27 -29.58 -1.19 1.45
CA SER A 27 -28.66 -2.00 0.64
C SER A 27 -29.20 -3.41 0.38
N SER A 28 -29.00 -3.90 -0.82
CA SER A 28 -29.27 -5.31 -1.18
C SER A 28 -28.37 -6.30 -0.41
N SER A 29 -27.16 -5.86 0.01
CA SER A 29 -26.20 -6.65 0.76
C SER A 29 -26.61 -6.79 2.23
N ALA A 30 -26.81 -8.01 2.70
CA ALA A 30 -27.10 -8.30 4.11
C ALA A 30 -25.95 -7.85 5.05
N GLY A 31 -24.69 -7.98 4.60
CA GLY A 31 -23.53 -7.50 5.34
C GLY A 31 -23.55 -5.99 5.54
N THR A 32 -23.93 -5.24 4.51
CA THR A 32 -24.05 -3.77 4.58
C THR A 32 -25.17 -3.36 5.52
N ARG A 33 -26.34 -4.03 5.48
CA ARG A 33 -27.45 -3.75 6.41
C ARG A 33 -27.07 -3.95 7.86
N LYS A 34 -26.28 -4.99 8.18
CA LYS A 34 -25.85 -5.27 9.57
C LYS A 34 -25.03 -4.13 10.21
N ILE A 35 -24.36 -3.32 9.42
CA ILE A 35 -23.54 -2.20 9.92
C ILE A 35 -24.25 -0.84 9.87
N ALA A 36 -25.55 -0.82 9.57
CA ALA A 36 -26.35 0.41 9.55
C ALA A 36 -26.45 1.07 10.93
N GLU A 37 -26.42 0.29 12.02
CA GLU A 37 -26.44 0.79 13.40
C GLU A 37 -25.14 1.50 13.82
N THR A 38 -24.10 1.38 13.01
CA THR A 38 -22.81 2.04 13.26
C THR A 38 -22.38 2.93 12.08
N PRO A 39 -23.20 3.94 11.68
CA PRO A 39 -22.98 4.71 10.45
C PRO A 39 -21.73 5.58 10.50
N THR A 40 -21.17 5.85 11.67
CA THR A 40 -19.90 6.57 11.87
C THR A 40 -18.67 5.70 11.75
N LYS A 41 -18.82 4.37 11.64
CA LYS A 41 -17.69 3.43 11.51
C LYS A 41 -17.53 2.98 10.07
N PHE A 42 -16.30 2.82 9.63
CA PHE A 42 -16.00 2.14 8.37
C PHE A 42 -16.40 0.66 8.46
N HIS A 43 -16.69 0.05 7.31
CA HIS A 43 -17.02 -1.39 7.24
C HIS A 43 -15.83 -2.26 7.71
N VAL A 44 -14.64 -1.90 7.28
CA VAL A 44 -13.39 -2.52 7.72
C VAL A 44 -12.54 -1.43 8.38
N SER A 45 -12.10 -1.69 9.59
CA SER A 45 -11.32 -0.76 10.40
C SER A 45 -10.08 -1.45 10.99
N ASN A 46 -9.40 -2.23 10.15
CA ASN A 46 -8.11 -2.83 10.50
C ASN A 46 -7.03 -1.78 10.31
N PHE A 47 -6.78 -0.98 11.34
CA PHE A 47 -5.74 0.02 11.34
C PHE A 47 -4.46 -0.59 11.93
N PRO A 48 -3.35 -0.62 11.18
CA PRO A 48 -2.07 -1.04 11.71
C PRO A 48 -1.66 -0.13 12.88
N LYS A 49 -0.94 -0.71 13.83
CA LYS A 49 -0.24 0.06 14.86
C LYS A 49 1.20 0.26 14.41
N GLY A 50 1.69 1.51 14.51
CA GLY A 50 3.02 1.86 14.03
C GLY A 50 3.13 1.96 12.50
N ASN A 51 4.34 1.90 11.99
CA ASN A 51 4.61 2.02 10.56
C ASN A 51 4.24 0.73 9.82
N TYR A 52 3.72 0.88 8.61
CA TYR A 52 3.33 -0.24 7.77
C TYR A 52 3.64 0.02 6.29
N LEU A 53 3.85 -1.04 5.53
CA LEU A 53 4.03 -0.96 4.09
C LEU A 53 2.68 -0.87 3.37
N VAL A 54 2.65 -0.05 2.32
CA VAL A 54 1.49 0.13 1.44
C VAL A 54 1.87 -0.28 0.03
N ILE A 55 1.13 -1.25 -0.51
CA ILE A 55 1.31 -1.78 -1.86
C ILE A 55 0.09 -1.37 -2.68
N PRO A 56 0.24 -0.58 -3.76
CA PRO A 56 -0.88 -0.24 -4.64
C PRO A 56 -1.53 -1.49 -5.25
N GLN A 57 -2.86 -1.54 -5.22
CA GLN A 57 -3.61 -2.63 -5.87
C GLN A 57 -3.43 -2.61 -7.39
N VAL A 58 -3.31 -1.43 -7.97
CA VAL A 58 -3.13 -1.26 -9.42
C VAL A 58 -1.88 -0.45 -9.68
N SER A 59 -1.04 -0.92 -10.58
CA SER A 59 0.16 -0.21 -11.04
C SER A 59 0.30 -0.33 -12.54
N SER A 60 0.73 0.77 -13.18
CA SER A 60 0.92 0.80 -14.64
C SER A 60 1.90 -0.30 -15.09
N GLU A 61 1.55 -0.98 -16.19
CA GLU A 61 2.40 -1.98 -16.83
C GLU A 61 3.75 -1.39 -17.31
N ARG A 62 3.80 -0.08 -17.52
CA ARG A 62 5.02 0.64 -17.96
C ARG A 62 6.05 0.77 -16.85
N ARG A 63 5.64 0.67 -15.57
CA ARG A 63 6.55 0.80 -14.43
C ARG A 63 7.44 -0.42 -14.28
N ARG A 64 8.73 -0.16 -14.09
CA ARG A 64 9.70 -1.22 -13.81
C ARG A 64 9.51 -1.81 -12.41
N TYR A 65 9.12 -0.98 -11.43
CA TYR A 65 8.86 -1.36 -10.04
C TYR A 65 7.49 -0.81 -9.61
N ILE A 66 6.81 -1.50 -8.69
CA ILE A 66 5.60 -0.99 -8.05
C ILE A 66 6.04 0.07 -7.01
N PRO A 67 5.42 1.26 -6.96
CA PRO A 67 5.77 2.29 -5.98
C PRO A 67 5.23 1.95 -4.60
N ILE A 68 5.88 1.05 -3.89
CA ILE A 68 5.56 0.64 -2.51
C ILE A 68 6.15 1.69 -1.56
N GLY A 69 5.46 2.01 -0.47
CA GLY A 69 5.93 2.99 0.51
C GLY A 69 5.56 2.64 1.92
N TYR A 70 6.17 3.33 2.89
CA TYR A 70 5.77 3.29 4.28
C TYR A 70 4.76 4.38 4.59
N MET A 71 3.82 4.07 5.47
CA MET A 71 2.89 4.99 6.10
C MET A 71 2.94 4.78 7.62
N ASP A 72 2.65 5.83 8.37
CA ASP A 72 2.51 5.76 9.82
C ASP A 72 1.05 5.48 10.23
N GLU A 73 0.84 5.18 11.51
CA GLU A 73 -0.47 4.84 12.08
C GLU A 73 -1.53 5.94 11.99
N ASN A 74 -1.15 7.19 11.68
CA ASN A 74 -2.07 8.32 11.53
C ASN A 74 -2.65 8.41 10.11
N VAL A 75 -2.08 7.68 9.15
CA VAL A 75 -2.56 7.64 7.78
C VAL A 75 -3.53 6.47 7.61
N LEU A 76 -4.73 6.77 7.12
CA LEU A 76 -5.76 5.79 6.82
C LEU A 76 -5.78 5.53 5.31
N CYS A 77 -5.48 4.31 4.92
CA CYS A 77 -5.47 3.91 3.53
C CYS A 77 -6.85 3.49 3.03
N SER A 78 -7.12 3.73 1.76
CA SER A 78 -8.32 3.25 1.08
C SER A 78 -8.25 1.76 0.73
N ASP A 79 -9.34 1.21 0.22
CA ASP A 79 -9.42 -0.16 -0.29
C ASP A 79 -8.59 -0.42 -1.56
N LYS A 80 -8.00 0.65 -2.14
CA LYS A 80 -7.19 0.58 -3.38
C LYS A 80 -5.73 0.23 -3.13
N VAL A 81 -5.38 -0.10 -1.91
CA VAL A 81 -4.03 -0.54 -1.52
C VAL A 81 -4.09 -1.82 -0.69
N ARG A 82 -2.97 -2.49 -0.59
CA ARG A 82 -2.75 -3.59 0.35
C ARG A 82 -1.81 -3.11 1.43
N ILE A 83 -2.09 -3.50 2.67
CA ILE A 83 -1.32 -3.10 3.85
C ILE A 83 -0.56 -4.32 4.35
N MET A 84 0.72 -4.12 4.66
CA MET A 84 1.56 -5.08 5.36
C MET A 84 1.99 -4.47 6.69
N SER A 85 1.34 -4.89 7.77
CA SER A 85 1.78 -4.57 9.13
C SER A 85 3.13 -5.22 9.39
N ASP A 86 3.97 -4.59 10.21
CA ASP A 86 5.29 -5.10 10.58
C ASP A 86 6.25 -5.35 9.40
N GLY A 87 6.01 -4.70 8.26
CA GLY A 87 6.88 -4.77 7.09
C GLY A 87 8.25 -4.14 7.36
N SER A 88 9.30 -4.97 7.49
CA SER A 88 10.68 -4.50 7.67
C SER A 88 11.31 -4.02 6.36
N LEU A 89 12.50 -3.40 6.44
CA LEU A 89 13.31 -3.04 5.28
C LEU A 89 13.64 -4.26 4.40
N TYR A 90 13.81 -5.43 5.00
CA TYR A 90 13.98 -6.67 4.24
C TYR A 90 12.78 -6.96 3.34
N HIS A 91 11.56 -6.91 3.90
CA HIS A 91 10.34 -7.12 3.10
C HIS A 91 10.20 -6.07 2.00
N PHE A 92 10.48 -4.80 2.34
CA PHE A 92 10.46 -3.73 1.36
C PHE A 92 11.47 -3.95 0.24
N GLY A 93 12.71 -4.32 0.56
CA GLY A 93 13.76 -4.59 -0.43
C GLY A 93 13.39 -5.74 -1.38
N ILE A 94 12.84 -6.83 -0.85
CA ILE A 94 12.35 -7.95 -1.68
C ILE A 94 11.22 -7.50 -2.60
N LEU A 95 10.20 -6.82 -2.06
CA LEU A 95 9.02 -6.39 -2.82
C LEU A 95 9.35 -5.34 -3.90
N GLU A 96 10.37 -4.52 -3.68
CA GLU A 96 10.89 -3.51 -4.61
C GLU A 96 12.01 -4.04 -5.54
N SER A 97 12.15 -5.37 -5.66
CA SER A 97 13.16 -6.00 -6.50
C SER A 97 12.62 -6.48 -7.85
N ASN A 98 13.52 -6.68 -8.80
CA ASN A 98 13.21 -7.31 -10.08
C ASN A 98 12.72 -8.77 -9.92
N VAL A 99 13.15 -9.48 -8.89
CA VAL A 99 12.69 -10.84 -8.59
C VAL A 99 11.20 -10.84 -8.31
N HIS A 100 10.75 -9.98 -7.39
CA HIS A 100 9.32 -9.85 -7.09
C HIS A 100 8.53 -9.32 -8.28
N MET A 101 9.08 -8.37 -9.03
CA MET A 101 8.44 -7.84 -10.24
C MET A 101 8.30 -8.90 -11.33
N ALA A 102 9.27 -9.80 -11.51
CA ALA A 102 9.18 -10.91 -12.46
C ALA A 102 8.06 -11.88 -12.06
N TRP A 103 8.02 -12.26 -10.78
CA TRP A 103 6.95 -13.07 -10.21
C TRP A 103 5.58 -12.43 -10.40
N MET A 104 5.44 -11.16 -9.98
CA MET A 104 4.20 -10.43 -10.09
C MET A 104 3.70 -10.37 -11.54
N ARG A 105 4.56 -10.07 -12.52
CA ARG A 105 4.21 -10.03 -13.94
C ARG A 105 3.68 -11.34 -14.47
N ALA A 106 4.21 -12.45 -13.95
CA ALA A 106 3.81 -13.80 -14.38
C ALA A 106 2.42 -14.21 -13.86
N ILE A 107 2.05 -13.79 -12.65
CA ILE A 107 0.87 -14.36 -11.97
C ILE A 107 -0.20 -13.33 -11.57
N CYS A 108 0.06 -12.02 -11.62
CA CYS A 108 -0.95 -11.03 -11.27
C CYS A 108 -2.08 -10.99 -12.29
N GLY A 109 -3.26 -10.59 -11.81
CA GLY A 109 -4.36 -10.20 -12.69
C GLY A 109 -4.05 -8.91 -13.46
N ARG A 110 -4.93 -8.56 -14.38
CA ARG A 110 -4.86 -7.31 -15.13
C ARG A 110 -6.14 -6.50 -14.97
N LEU A 111 -5.99 -5.18 -14.88
CA LEU A 111 -7.08 -4.23 -15.03
C LEU A 111 -6.80 -3.42 -16.30
N LYS A 112 -7.45 -3.80 -17.41
CA LYS A 112 -7.02 -3.43 -18.78
C LYS A 112 -5.59 -3.93 -19.00
N SER A 113 -4.63 -3.05 -19.28
CA SER A 113 -3.21 -3.41 -19.41
C SER A 113 -2.44 -3.37 -18.08
N ASP A 114 -2.92 -2.65 -17.08
CA ASP A 114 -2.23 -2.42 -15.81
C ASP A 114 -2.20 -3.67 -14.91
N TYR A 115 -1.15 -3.78 -14.09
CA TYR A 115 -1.00 -4.85 -13.12
C TYR A 115 -2.03 -4.73 -12.01
N SER A 116 -2.75 -5.82 -11.70
CA SER A 116 -3.66 -5.92 -10.56
C SER A 116 -3.05 -6.81 -9.48
N TYR A 117 -2.47 -6.18 -8.46
CA TYR A 117 -1.82 -6.85 -7.34
C TYR A 117 -2.86 -7.41 -6.37
N THR A 118 -2.89 -8.71 -6.17
CA THR A 118 -3.76 -9.37 -5.20
C THR A 118 -2.95 -10.12 -4.17
N VAL A 119 -3.38 -10.06 -2.90
CA VAL A 119 -2.70 -10.76 -1.81
C VAL A 119 -2.70 -12.26 -2.05
N ASN A 120 -3.85 -12.84 -2.39
CA ASN A 120 -4.00 -14.28 -2.53
C ASN A 120 -3.18 -14.90 -3.67
N HIS A 121 -2.97 -14.19 -4.77
CA HIS A 121 -2.21 -14.73 -5.90
C HIS A 121 -0.75 -14.30 -5.89
N VAL A 122 -0.50 -13.00 -5.64
CA VAL A 122 0.86 -12.45 -5.77
C VAL A 122 1.66 -12.62 -4.49
N TYR A 123 1.15 -12.12 -3.37
CA TYR A 123 1.89 -12.08 -2.11
C TYR A 123 1.99 -13.44 -1.42
N ASN A 124 0.84 -14.11 -1.22
CA ASN A 124 0.79 -15.35 -0.44
C ASN A 124 1.50 -16.53 -1.13
N ASN A 125 1.63 -16.49 -2.45
CA ASN A 125 2.30 -17.55 -3.20
C ASN A 125 3.73 -17.18 -3.61
N PHE A 126 4.22 -16.00 -3.22
CA PHE A 126 5.60 -15.61 -3.49
C PHE A 126 6.56 -16.55 -2.76
N PRO A 127 7.57 -17.10 -3.45
CA PRO A 127 8.51 -18.03 -2.83
C PRO A 127 9.55 -17.27 -2.01
N TRP A 128 9.16 -16.84 -0.81
CA TRP A 128 10.05 -16.15 0.12
C TRP A 128 11.28 -17.00 0.44
N CYS A 129 12.46 -16.43 0.26
CA CYS A 129 13.71 -17.09 0.63
C CYS A 129 14.01 -16.95 2.13
N ASN A 130 14.82 -17.87 2.64
CA ASN A 130 15.36 -17.80 3.99
C ASN A 130 16.80 -17.27 3.92
N PRO A 131 17.03 -15.95 4.05
CA PRO A 131 18.34 -15.37 3.96
C PRO A 131 19.18 -15.69 5.20
N THR A 132 20.50 -15.75 5.04
CA THR A 132 21.42 -15.61 6.16
C THR A 132 21.36 -14.19 6.72
N ASP A 133 21.83 -13.98 7.95
CA ASP A 133 21.85 -12.64 8.57
C ASP A 133 22.59 -11.62 7.68
N LYS A 134 23.73 -12.00 7.12
CA LYS A 134 24.52 -11.15 6.23
C LYS A 134 23.77 -10.78 4.93
N GLN A 135 23.01 -11.70 4.36
CA GLN A 135 22.18 -11.42 3.18
C GLN A 135 21.04 -10.48 3.56
N ARG A 136 20.38 -10.72 4.69
CA ARG A 136 19.32 -9.84 5.21
C ARG A 136 19.85 -8.42 5.41
N GLU A 137 20.95 -8.23 6.11
CA GLU A 137 21.59 -6.92 6.32
C GLU A 137 21.93 -6.22 5.00
N THR A 138 22.42 -6.98 4.01
CA THR A 138 22.75 -6.41 2.69
C THR A 138 21.49 -5.90 1.99
N ILE A 139 20.40 -6.68 1.99
CA ILE A 139 19.11 -6.29 1.41
C ILE A 139 18.54 -5.08 2.14
N GLU A 140 18.54 -5.08 3.47
CA GLU A 140 18.03 -3.94 4.27
C GLU A 140 18.82 -2.66 4.01
N LYS A 141 20.14 -2.74 3.87
CA LYS A 141 20.97 -1.60 3.51
C LYS A 141 20.64 -1.05 2.11
N THR A 142 20.46 -1.91 1.12
CA THR A 142 20.12 -1.47 -0.24
C THR A 142 18.69 -0.97 -0.33
N ALA A 143 17.76 -1.55 0.43
CA ALA A 143 16.39 -1.10 0.60
C ALA A 143 16.34 0.32 1.20
N GLN A 144 17.15 0.59 2.25
CA GLN A 144 17.29 1.93 2.79
C GLN A 144 17.80 2.92 1.74
N GLY A 145 18.74 2.49 0.90
CA GLY A 145 19.24 3.32 -0.21
C GLY A 145 18.14 3.75 -1.20
N ILE A 146 17.10 2.94 -1.40
CA ILE A 146 15.93 3.34 -2.22
C ILE A 146 15.16 4.46 -1.50
N LEU A 147 14.93 4.34 -0.20
CA LEU A 147 14.24 5.38 0.59
C LEU A 147 15.03 6.68 0.62
N ASP A 148 16.34 6.60 0.81
CA ASP A 148 17.24 7.75 0.81
C ASP A 148 17.23 8.46 -0.56
N ALA A 149 17.24 7.71 -1.67
CA ALA A 149 17.14 8.26 -3.00
C ALA A 149 15.81 8.97 -3.27
N ARG A 150 14.69 8.44 -2.75
CA ARG A 150 13.38 9.09 -2.80
C ARG A 150 13.36 10.39 -1.99
N ALA A 151 14.01 10.41 -0.84
CA ALA A 151 14.07 11.58 0.05
C ALA A 151 14.77 12.79 -0.58
N LEU A 152 15.56 12.60 -1.64
CA LEU A 152 16.14 13.71 -2.42
C LEU A 152 15.08 14.50 -3.21
N TYR A 153 13.89 13.98 -3.35
CA TYR A 153 12.80 14.55 -4.17
C TYR A 153 11.49 14.68 -3.36
N PRO A 154 11.49 15.47 -2.29
CA PRO A 154 10.36 15.53 -1.35
C PRO A 154 9.06 16.05 -1.97
N ASP A 155 9.16 16.86 -3.02
CA ASP A 155 8.02 17.46 -3.71
C ASP A 155 7.48 16.59 -4.86
N SER A 156 8.16 15.48 -5.17
CA SER A 156 7.76 14.59 -6.26
C SER A 156 6.80 13.51 -5.78
N SER A 157 5.74 13.28 -6.53
CA SER A 157 4.86 12.14 -6.26
C SER A 157 5.53 10.81 -6.62
N PHE A 158 5.08 9.71 -6.02
CA PHE A 158 5.53 8.37 -6.46
C PHE A 158 5.16 8.08 -7.92
N ALA A 159 4.10 8.70 -8.44
CA ALA A 159 3.75 8.58 -9.85
C ALA A 159 4.86 9.13 -10.74
N ASP A 160 5.44 10.27 -10.39
CA ASP A 160 6.53 10.92 -11.13
C ASP A 160 7.86 10.17 -10.94
N LEU A 161 8.19 9.80 -9.69
CA LEU A 161 9.42 9.09 -9.35
C LEU A 161 9.53 7.72 -10.05
N TYR A 162 8.40 7.07 -10.32
CA TYR A 162 8.36 5.73 -10.92
C TYR A 162 7.85 5.72 -12.37
N ASP A 163 7.67 6.87 -12.98
CA ASP A 163 7.43 6.92 -14.43
C ASP A 163 8.74 6.58 -15.18
N PRO A 164 8.70 5.69 -16.17
CA PRO A 164 9.90 5.29 -16.92
C PRO A 164 10.69 6.43 -17.56
N LEU A 165 10.02 7.54 -17.87
CA LEU A 165 10.64 8.71 -18.54
C LEU A 165 11.26 9.70 -17.55
N THR A 166 10.69 9.80 -16.33
CA THR A 166 11.09 10.83 -15.35
C THR A 166 11.80 10.27 -14.11
N MET A 167 11.92 8.95 -13.98
CA MET A 167 12.59 8.31 -12.83
C MET A 167 14.02 8.84 -12.67
N PRO A 168 14.37 9.44 -11.52
CA PRO A 168 15.71 10.00 -11.27
C PRO A 168 16.82 8.96 -11.34
N ALA A 169 18.01 9.41 -11.75
CA ALA A 169 19.17 8.54 -11.90
C ALA A 169 19.61 7.90 -10.57
N GLU A 170 19.52 8.65 -9.47
CA GLU A 170 19.84 8.21 -8.11
C GLU A 170 18.90 7.07 -7.67
N LEU A 171 17.60 7.25 -7.89
CA LEU A 171 16.59 6.23 -7.56
C LEU A 171 16.78 4.97 -8.41
N ARG A 172 17.10 5.14 -9.71
CA ARG A 172 17.40 4.03 -10.61
C ARG A 172 18.64 3.24 -10.16
N LYS A 173 19.69 3.94 -9.74
CA LYS A 173 20.91 3.31 -9.20
C LYS A 173 20.64 2.55 -7.91
N ALA A 174 19.83 3.12 -7.00
CA ALA A 174 19.45 2.47 -5.75
C ALA A 174 18.69 1.17 -6.01
N HIS A 175 17.71 1.17 -6.92
CA HIS A 175 17.01 -0.06 -7.32
C HIS A 175 17.95 -1.11 -7.94
N VAL A 176 18.87 -0.71 -8.80
CA VAL A 176 19.87 -1.63 -9.38
C VAL A 176 20.75 -2.24 -8.28
N ALA A 177 21.12 -1.47 -7.26
CA ALA A 177 21.89 -1.98 -6.13
C ALA A 177 21.06 -3.01 -5.32
N ASN A 178 19.79 -2.72 -5.08
CA ASN A 178 18.87 -3.64 -4.40
C ASN A 178 18.62 -4.93 -5.23
N ASP A 179 18.44 -4.82 -6.53
CA ASP A 179 18.27 -5.97 -7.44
C ASP A 179 19.47 -6.94 -7.40
N LYS A 180 20.68 -6.42 -7.14
CA LYS A 180 21.89 -7.24 -7.00
C LYS A 180 22.03 -7.88 -5.62
N ALA A 181 21.39 -7.30 -4.62
CA ALA A 181 21.43 -7.79 -3.24
C ALA A 181 20.39 -8.92 -3.00
N VAL A 182 19.25 -8.84 -3.71
CA VAL A 182 18.20 -9.85 -3.72
C VAL A 182 18.49 -10.98 -4.68
#